data_4d68a1e1df3f59cc3e042f6b7207b71b
#
_entry.id   4d68a1e1df3f59cc3e042f6b7207b71b
#
_cell.length_a   1.000
_cell.length_b   1.000
_cell.length_c   1.000
_cell.angle_alpha   90.00
_cell.angle_beta   90.00
_cell.angle_gamma   90.00
#
_symmetry.space_group_name_H-M   'P 1'
#
loop_
_entity.id
_entity.type
_entity.pdbx_description
1 polymer ?
#
loop_
_entity_poly.entity_id
_entity_poly.type
_entity_poly.pdbx_seq_one_letter_code
_entity_poly.pdbx_strand_id
1 'polypeptide(L)'
;MKRRCRSPRFIRTLFIAAAFVLAASPLAAQKVETGFLDRAVVVDKTEYRYQVFVPREFTRTRTWPVIIVLHGGGTYGSDGIRPTDGGLGRVIRSSRNGFPAIVIFPQAHADGTPGWQLEGGQAAMAALDKSIKEFKGDPKRVVLTGYSAGGNGTWSLASRFPDRFAAIVPVCGFIFRFKGTTSGVEYPALAPGDATDPYAYIAKRISGIPVWIFHGDADKTVTVEESRKMAAALKAVGANVQLTEFPGVDHNAWDPAYARVDLIEWMLKQRRR
;
A
#
# COMPACT_ATOMS: atom_id res chain seq x y z
N MET A 1 98.86 1.40 -42.13
CA MET A 1 97.77 0.76 -41.40
C MET A 1 96.83 1.77 -40.84
N LYS A 2 95.65 1.96 -41.49
CA LYS A 2 94.59 2.95 -41.05
C LYS A 2 93.40 2.16 -40.54
N ARG A 3 93.12 2.23 -39.26
CA ARG A 3 91.94 1.64 -38.63
C ARG A 3 90.74 2.58 -38.81
N ARG A 4 89.70 2.09 -39.41
CA ARG A 4 88.44 2.81 -39.58
C ARG A 4 87.62 2.55 -38.33
N CYS A 5 87.22 3.62 -37.65
CA CYS A 5 86.30 3.64 -36.52
C CYS A 5 84.85 3.55 -37.01
N ARG A 6 84.08 2.56 -36.64
CA ARG A 6 82.67 2.44 -36.98
C ARG A 6 81.85 3.06 -35.82
N SER A 7 81.03 4.05 -36.09
CA SER A 7 80.10 4.66 -35.18
C SER A 7 78.82 3.78 -35.01
N PRO A 8 78.26 3.68 -33.82
CA PRO A 8 77.02 2.92 -33.59
C PRO A 8 75.81 3.73 -34.07
N ARG A 9 74.94 3.07 -34.85
CA ARG A 9 73.63 3.55 -35.23
C ARG A 9 72.67 3.42 -34.04
N PHE A 10 72.17 4.55 -33.49
CA PHE A 10 71.08 4.58 -32.53
C PHE A 10 69.74 4.36 -33.27
N ILE A 11 69.07 3.25 -32.99
CA ILE A 11 67.71 2.95 -33.42
C ILE A 11 66.79 3.70 -32.44
N ARG A 12 66.12 4.76 -32.92
CA ARG A 12 65.07 5.41 -32.16
C ARG A 12 63.78 4.59 -32.32
N THR A 13 63.42 3.88 -31.24
CA THR A 13 62.12 3.18 -31.13
C THR A 13 61.07 4.20 -30.81
N LEU A 14 60.14 4.42 -31.74
CA LEU A 14 58.99 5.31 -31.55
C LEU A 14 57.92 4.54 -30.78
N PHE A 15 57.69 4.89 -29.53
CA PHE A 15 56.53 4.41 -28.77
C PHE A 15 55.29 5.21 -29.19
N ILE A 16 54.37 4.61 -29.95
CA ILE A 16 53.04 5.14 -30.18
C ILE A 16 52.18 4.77 -29.00
N ALA A 17 51.88 5.73 -28.10
CA ALA A 17 50.92 5.58 -27.05
C ALA A 17 49.52 5.65 -27.66
N ALA A 18 48.87 4.50 -27.79
CA ALA A 18 47.45 4.44 -28.16
C ALA A 18 46.61 4.88 -26.97
N ALA A 19 46.06 6.09 -26.98
CA ALA A 19 45.07 6.56 -26.02
C ALA A 19 43.76 5.86 -26.31
N PHE A 20 43.40 4.89 -25.45
CA PHE A 20 42.06 4.31 -25.45
C PHE A 20 41.08 5.34 -24.85
N VAL A 21 40.35 6.03 -25.70
CA VAL A 21 39.18 6.82 -25.27
C VAL A 21 38.06 5.86 -24.97
N LEU A 22 37.88 5.55 -23.66
CA LEU A 22 36.67 4.87 -23.18
C LEU A 22 35.47 5.82 -23.41
N ALA A 23 34.77 5.62 -24.50
CA ALA A 23 33.48 6.23 -24.71
C ALA A 23 32.51 5.68 -23.68
N ALA A 24 32.23 6.47 -22.63
CA ALA A 24 31.15 6.17 -21.70
C ALA A 24 29.83 6.24 -22.51
N SER A 25 29.30 5.08 -22.87
CA SER A 25 27.96 4.98 -23.42
C SER A 25 26.99 5.61 -22.43
N PRO A 26 26.12 6.55 -22.80
CA PRO A 26 25.10 7.06 -21.91
C PRO A 26 24.25 5.86 -21.48
N LEU A 27 24.21 5.60 -20.19
CA LEU A 27 23.29 4.61 -19.61
C LEU A 27 21.90 5.06 -20.05
N ALA A 28 21.31 4.40 -21.04
CA ALA A 28 19.95 4.68 -21.47
C ALA A 28 19.06 4.61 -20.23
N ALA A 29 18.44 5.73 -19.86
CA ALA A 29 17.56 5.79 -18.71
C ALA A 29 16.49 4.71 -18.90
N GLN A 30 16.57 3.64 -18.14
CA GLN A 30 15.64 2.52 -18.25
C GLN A 30 14.23 3.07 -18.06
N LYS A 31 13.40 3.00 -19.09
CA LYS A 31 12.02 3.49 -19.08
C LYS A 31 11.30 2.77 -17.95
N VAL A 32 10.92 3.51 -16.92
CA VAL A 32 10.20 2.92 -15.79
C VAL A 32 8.79 2.60 -16.24
N GLU A 33 8.36 1.37 -16.00
CA GLU A 33 6.99 0.96 -16.25
C GLU A 33 6.03 1.77 -15.36
N THR A 34 4.91 2.19 -15.92
CA THR A 34 3.85 2.96 -15.26
C THR A 34 2.48 2.32 -15.50
N GLY A 35 1.48 2.69 -14.72
CA GLY A 35 0.16 2.06 -14.75
C GLY A 35 0.04 0.94 -13.73
N PHE A 36 -0.86 -0.01 -13.96
CA PHE A 36 -1.04 -1.17 -13.10
C PHE A 36 -0.05 -2.27 -13.50
N LEU A 37 0.81 -2.65 -12.57
CA LEU A 37 1.90 -3.62 -12.79
C LEU A 37 1.69 -4.84 -11.88
N ASP A 38 1.82 -6.04 -12.44
CA ASP A 38 1.72 -7.29 -11.69
C ASP A 38 3.02 -7.53 -10.90
N ARG A 39 2.86 -7.88 -9.63
CA ARG A 39 3.96 -8.20 -8.72
C ARG A 39 3.54 -9.37 -7.83
N ALA A 40 4.53 -9.97 -7.17
CA ALA A 40 4.32 -11.02 -6.18
C ALA A 40 5.31 -10.90 -5.02
N VAL A 41 4.91 -11.42 -3.88
CA VAL A 41 5.77 -11.67 -2.71
C VAL A 41 5.58 -13.11 -2.25
N VAL A 42 6.57 -13.66 -1.57
CA VAL A 42 6.49 -14.98 -0.95
C VAL A 42 6.53 -14.81 0.56
N VAL A 43 5.54 -15.37 1.24
CA VAL A 43 5.44 -15.43 2.70
C VAL A 43 5.21 -16.89 3.07
N ASP A 44 6.02 -17.42 3.95
CA ASP A 44 5.95 -18.82 4.42
C ASP A 44 5.78 -19.85 3.29
N LYS A 45 6.58 -19.69 2.21
CA LYS A 45 6.59 -20.50 0.96
C LYS A 45 5.36 -20.34 0.06
N THR A 46 4.41 -19.49 0.43
CA THR A 46 3.21 -19.19 -0.37
C THR A 46 3.41 -17.90 -1.17
N GLU A 47 3.14 -17.95 -2.48
CA GLU A 47 3.17 -16.77 -3.34
C GLU A 47 1.86 -15.98 -3.21
N TYR A 48 1.99 -14.68 -2.94
CA TYR A 48 0.88 -13.72 -2.92
C TYR A 48 1.06 -12.71 -4.04
N ARG A 49 0.12 -12.70 -4.97
CA ARG A 49 0.11 -11.75 -6.09
C ARG A 49 -0.57 -10.45 -5.70
N TYR A 50 -0.13 -9.37 -6.32
CA TYR A 50 -0.71 -8.05 -6.14
C TYR A 50 -0.47 -7.17 -7.34
N GLN A 51 -1.28 -6.13 -7.52
CA GLN A 51 -0.96 -5.05 -8.45
C GLN A 51 -0.41 -3.85 -7.70
N VAL A 52 0.54 -3.17 -8.33
CA VAL A 52 0.98 -1.85 -7.94
C VAL A 52 0.68 -0.87 -9.06
N PHE A 53 -0.05 0.20 -8.75
CA PHE A 53 -0.21 1.32 -9.65
C PHE A 53 0.95 2.29 -9.48
N VAL A 54 1.62 2.62 -10.59
CA VAL A 54 2.72 3.59 -10.67
C VAL A 54 2.24 4.77 -11.50
N PRO A 55 2.31 6.02 -10.99
CA PRO A 55 1.87 7.20 -11.70
C PRO A 55 2.55 7.36 -13.07
N ARG A 56 1.82 7.92 -14.05
CA ARG A 56 2.38 8.22 -15.38
C ARG A 56 3.58 9.17 -15.29
N GLU A 57 3.54 10.12 -14.35
CA GLU A 57 4.59 11.12 -14.12
C GLU A 57 5.69 10.61 -13.19
N PHE A 58 5.75 9.31 -12.96
CA PHE A 58 6.72 8.72 -12.05
C PHE A 58 8.16 9.05 -12.45
N THR A 59 8.94 9.48 -11.47
CA THR A 59 10.39 9.64 -11.60
C THR A 59 11.09 9.05 -10.37
N ARG A 60 12.33 8.63 -10.53
CA ARG A 60 13.19 8.17 -9.42
C ARG A 60 13.92 9.31 -8.70
N THR A 61 13.72 10.57 -9.12
CA THR A 61 14.39 11.75 -8.57
C THR A 61 13.70 12.28 -7.31
N ARG A 62 12.47 11.85 -7.03
CA ARG A 62 11.72 12.20 -5.82
C ARG A 62 11.09 10.97 -5.18
N THR A 63 10.64 11.11 -3.94
CA THR A 63 9.81 10.10 -3.26
C THR A 63 8.33 10.36 -3.52
N TRP A 64 7.52 9.30 -3.41
CA TRP A 64 6.10 9.32 -3.74
C TRP A 64 5.24 8.94 -2.53
N PRO A 65 4.05 9.53 -2.35
CA PRO A 65 3.06 9.02 -1.41
C PRO A 65 2.71 7.57 -1.77
N VAL A 66 2.40 6.78 -0.76
CA VAL A 66 2.02 5.38 -0.92
C VAL A 66 0.66 5.14 -0.28
N ILE A 67 -0.21 4.46 -1.00
CA ILE A 67 -1.50 4.00 -0.48
C ILE A 67 -1.54 2.48 -0.62
N ILE A 68 -1.89 1.77 0.43
CA ILE A 68 -2.16 0.33 0.39
C ILE A 68 -3.65 0.11 0.61
N VAL A 69 -4.28 -0.65 -0.30
CA VAL A 69 -5.74 -0.85 -0.35
C VAL A 69 -6.07 -2.31 -0.10
N LEU A 70 -6.75 -2.60 0.99
CA LEU A 70 -7.20 -3.95 1.34
C LEU A 70 -8.62 -4.17 0.84
N HIS A 71 -8.81 -5.19 0.01
CA HIS A 71 -10.10 -5.55 -0.57
C HIS A 71 -11.07 -6.21 0.43
N GLY A 72 -12.35 -6.25 0.10
CA GLY A 72 -13.39 -6.95 0.85
C GLY A 72 -13.42 -8.47 0.60
N GLY A 73 -14.26 -9.18 1.35
CA GLY A 73 -14.34 -10.65 1.34
C GLY A 73 -14.70 -11.27 -0.02
N GLY A 74 -15.42 -10.56 -0.89
CA GLY A 74 -15.76 -11.03 -2.24
C GLY A 74 -14.61 -11.07 -3.25
N THR A 75 -13.40 -10.60 -2.87
CA THR A 75 -12.25 -10.43 -3.77
C THR A 75 -11.09 -11.37 -3.41
N TYR A 76 -11.26 -12.23 -2.43
CA TYR A 76 -10.27 -13.27 -2.12
C TYR A 76 -9.92 -14.10 -3.36
N GLY A 77 -8.66 -14.50 -3.49
CA GLY A 77 -8.16 -15.26 -4.64
C GLY A 77 -6.66 -15.22 -4.77
N SER A 78 -6.16 -15.57 -5.95
CA SER A 78 -4.71 -15.64 -6.21
C SER A 78 -4.31 -15.08 -7.59
N ASP A 79 -5.24 -14.41 -8.29
CA ASP A 79 -4.97 -13.84 -9.62
C ASP A 79 -4.15 -12.53 -9.54
N GLY A 80 -4.19 -11.83 -8.40
CA GLY A 80 -3.54 -10.55 -8.18
C GLY A 80 -4.22 -9.35 -8.85
N ILE A 81 -5.27 -9.55 -9.65
CA ILE A 81 -5.89 -8.55 -10.53
C ILE A 81 -7.19 -7.99 -9.93
N ARG A 82 -8.09 -8.88 -9.49
CA ARG A 82 -9.42 -8.54 -8.96
C ARG A 82 -9.45 -7.44 -7.89
N PRO A 83 -8.45 -7.27 -7.01
CA PRO A 83 -8.43 -6.17 -6.06
C PRO A 83 -8.52 -4.78 -6.67
N THR A 84 -8.22 -4.63 -7.96
CA THR A 84 -8.27 -3.35 -8.67
C THR A 84 -9.57 -3.09 -9.42
N ASP A 85 -10.53 -4.03 -9.44
CA ASP A 85 -11.77 -3.92 -10.23
C ASP A 85 -12.80 -2.98 -9.58
N GLY A 86 -12.67 -2.70 -8.29
CA GLY A 86 -13.57 -1.85 -7.52
C GLY A 86 -12.87 -0.74 -6.76
N GLY A 87 -13.66 0.07 -6.05
CA GLY A 87 -13.17 1.07 -5.12
C GLY A 87 -12.12 2.01 -5.72
N LEU A 88 -10.98 2.16 -5.03
CA LEU A 88 -9.91 3.07 -5.48
C LEU A 88 -9.28 2.67 -6.81
N GLY A 89 -9.25 1.37 -7.15
CA GLY A 89 -8.73 0.90 -8.44
C GLY A 89 -9.56 1.43 -9.61
N ARG A 90 -10.89 1.45 -9.47
CA ARG A 90 -11.82 2.04 -10.45
C ARG A 90 -11.64 3.54 -10.57
N VAL A 91 -11.48 4.25 -9.46
CA VAL A 91 -11.23 5.70 -9.44
C VAL A 91 -9.94 6.05 -10.18
N ILE A 92 -8.88 5.30 -9.96
CA ILE A 92 -7.61 5.50 -10.66
C ILE A 92 -7.76 5.30 -12.17
N ARG A 93 -8.46 4.24 -12.62
CA ARG A 93 -8.70 3.97 -14.04
C ARG A 93 -9.54 5.04 -14.73
N SER A 94 -10.46 5.69 -14.01
CA SER A 94 -11.29 6.76 -14.53
C SER A 94 -10.63 8.15 -14.46
N SER A 95 -9.50 8.28 -13.74
CA SER A 95 -8.83 9.58 -13.56
C SER A 95 -8.10 10.03 -14.82
N ARG A 96 -8.64 11.04 -15.52
CA ARG A 96 -8.02 11.63 -16.71
C ARG A 96 -6.70 12.35 -16.42
N ASN A 97 -6.57 12.91 -15.23
CA ASN A 97 -5.41 13.71 -14.80
C ASN A 97 -4.32 12.88 -14.11
N GLY A 98 -4.46 11.55 -14.13
CA GLY A 98 -3.56 10.66 -13.39
C GLY A 98 -3.87 10.62 -11.89
N PHE A 99 -3.12 9.80 -11.16
CA PHE A 99 -3.24 9.66 -9.71
C PHE A 99 -1.84 9.78 -9.08
N PRO A 100 -1.56 10.79 -8.26
CA PRO A 100 -0.19 11.16 -7.89
C PRO A 100 0.38 10.39 -6.69
N ALA A 101 0.10 9.09 -6.61
CA ALA A 101 0.61 8.19 -5.58
C ALA A 101 0.91 6.81 -6.16
N ILE A 102 1.82 6.09 -5.52
CA ILE A 102 1.98 4.65 -5.70
C ILE A 102 0.85 3.98 -4.92
N VAL A 103 0.08 3.11 -5.57
CA VAL A 103 -1.03 2.42 -4.91
C VAL A 103 -0.85 0.91 -5.02
N ILE A 104 -0.93 0.23 -3.88
CA ILE A 104 -0.66 -1.21 -3.77
C ILE A 104 -1.97 -1.91 -3.47
N PHE A 105 -2.30 -2.92 -4.26
CA PHE A 105 -3.51 -3.71 -4.17
C PHE A 105 -3.15 -5.19 -3.94
N PRO A 106 -2.81 -5.59 -2.70
CA PRO A 106 -2.55 -6.98 -2.38
C PRO A 106 -3.83 -7.80 -2.49
N GLN A 107 -3.69 -9.10 -2.79
CA GLN A 107 -4.79 -10.05 -2.74
C GLN A 107 -4.54 -11.09 -1.66
N ALA A 108 -5.48 -11.24 -0.74
CA ALA A 108 -5.49 -12.32 0.23
C ALA A 108 -6.11 -13.58 -0.39
N HIS A 109 -5.64 -14.76 0.00
CA HIS A 109 -6.11 -16.04 -0.54
C HIS A 109 -7.51 -16.41 -0.03
N ALA A 110 -8.22 -17.21 -0.81
CA ALA A 110 -9.54 -17.76 -0.50
C ALA A 110 -9.41 -19.13 0.19
N ASP A 111 -8.66 -19.19 1.28
CA ASP A 111 -8.36 -20.43 2.02
C ASP A 111 -9.22 -20.64 3.28
N GLY A 112 -10.28 -19.83 3.42
CA GLY A 112 -11.18 -19.87 4.57
C GLY A 112 -10.64 -19.16 5.81
N THR A 113 -9.43 -18.57 5.75
CA THR A 113 -8.85 -17.80 6.86
C THR A 113 -9.34 -16.35 6.84
N PRO A 114 -9.24 -15.61 7.97
CA PRO A 114 -9.58 -14.19 8.05
C PRO A 114 -8.57 -13.28 7.35
N GLY A 115 -8.09 -13.69 6.20
CA GLY A 115 -7.25 -12.99 5.22
C GLY A 115 -6.25 -11.97 5.80
N TRP A 116 -6.74 -10.79 6.16
CA TRP A 116 -5.88 -9.68 6.57
C TRP A 116 -5.36 -9.75 8.01
N GLN A 117 -5.93 -10.59 8.86
CA GLN A 117 -5.49 -10.74 10.25
C GLN A 117 -4.28 -11.66 10.40
N LEU A 118 -4.06 -12.57 9.43
CA LEU A 118 -2.99 -13.58 9.42
C LEU A 118 -2.01 -13.37 8.26
N GLU A 119 -1.77 -14.41 7.47
CA GLU A 119 -0.77 -14.45 6.41
C GLU A 119 -1.03 -13.42 5.29
N GLY A 120 -2.30 -13.18 4.91
CA GLY A 120 -2.64 -12.12 3.96
C GLY A 120 -2.23 -10.72 4.44
N GLY A 121 -2.30 -10.46 5.76
CA GLY A 121 -1.79 -9.23 6.35
C GLY A 121 -0.26 -9.14 6.30
N GLN A 122 0.43 -10.25 6.54
CA GLN A 122 1.90 -10.32 6.39
C GLN A 122 2.29 -10.09 4.93
N ALA A 123 1.58 -10.72 3.99
CA ALA A 123 1.80 -10.54 2.55
C ALA A 123 1.55 -9.09 2.10
N ALA A 124 0.51 -8.44 2.64
CA ALA A 124 0.23 -7.03 2.38
C ALA A 124 1.39 -6.13 2.85
N MET A 125 1.95 -6.39 4.04
CA MET A 125 3.11 -5.64 4.54
C MET A 125 4.37 -5.92 3.74
N ALA A 126 4.61 -7.16 3.30
CA ALA A 126 5.72 -7.51 2.43
C ALA A 126 5.60 -6.84 1.04
N ALA A 127 4.39 -6.80 0.47
CA ALA A 127 4.10 -6.08 -0.77
C ALA A 127 4.34 -4.56 -0.63
N LEU A 128 3.94 -3.98 0.51
CA LEU A 128 4.23 -2.58 0.84
C LEU A 128 5.74 -2.31 0.85
N ASP A 129 6.52 -3.10 1.57
CA ASP A 129 7.97 -2.91 1.70
C ASP A 129 8.68 -3.06 0.36
N LYS A 130 8.32 -4.09 -0.42
CA LYS A 130 8.86 -4.30 -1.76
C LYS A 130 8.55 -3.13 -2.69
N SER A 131 7.31 -2.64 -2.69
CA SER A 131 6.89 -1.54 -3.57
C SER A 131 7.51 -0.20 -3.16
N ILE A 132 7.65 0.09 -1.86
CA ILE A 132 8.37 1.28 -1.37
C ILE A 132 9.80 1.28 -1.90
N LYS A 133 10.50 0.15 -1.81
CA LYS A 133 11.88 0.01 -2.30
C LYS A 133 11.97 0.14 -3.83
N GLU A 134 11.08 -0.54 -4.55
CA GLU A 134 11.10 -0.59 -6.01
C GLU A 134 10.74 0.75 -6.63
N PHE A 135 9.74 1.47 -6.10
CA PHE A 135 9.16 2.68 -6.70
C PHE A 135 9.44 3.96 -5.89
N LYS A 136 10.48 4.00 -5.05
CA LYS A 136 10.82 5.22 -4.30
C LYS A 136 9.63 5.76 -3.47
N GLY A 137 8.81 4.86 -2.89
CA GLY A 137 7.76 5.26 -1.97
C GLY A 137 8.34 5.96 -0.73
N ASP A 138 7.65 6.98 -0.24
CA ASP A 138 8.03 7.65 1.01
C ASP A 138 7.47 6.86 2.21
N PRO A 139 8.31 6.20 3.04
CA PRO A 139 7.85 5.42 4.17
C PRO A 139 7.19 6.27 5.27
N LYS A 140 7.34 7.59 5.24
CA LYS A 140 6.64 8.53 6.12
C LYS A 140 5.28 8.99 5.56
N ARG A 141 4.92 8.60 4.35
CA ARG A 141 3.67 9.01 3.67
C ARG A 141 2.87 7.80 3.21
N VAL A 142 2.77 6.78 4.07
CA VAL A 142 2.00 5.56 3.80
C VAL A 142 0.62 5.71 4.40
N VAL A 143 -0.42 5.63 3.57
CA VAL A 143 -1.82 5.56 4.01
C VAL A 143 -2.32 4.13 3.82
N LEU A 144 -2.95 3.57 4.86
CA LEU A 144 -3.61 2.29 4.80
C LEU A 144 -5.12 2.50 4.68
N THR A 145 -5.74 1.84 3.71
CA THR A 145 -7.19 1.85 3.55
C THR A 145 -7.70 0.46 3.17
N GLY A 146 -8.98 0.24 3.38
CA GLY A 146 -9.64 -1.00 2.99
C GLY A 146 -11.11 -0.96 3.34
N TYR A 147 -11.90 -1.85 2.73
CA TYR A 147 -13.35 -1.87 2.88
C TYR A 147 -13.87 -3.25 3.30
N SER A 148 -14.92 -3.28 4.13
CA SER A 148 -15.51 -4.53 4.63
C SER A 148 -14.47 -5.39 5.36
N ALA A 149 -14.18 -6.59 4.91
CA ALA A 149 -13.07 -7.41 5.41
C ALA A 149 -11.72 -6.67 5.35
N GLY A 150 -11.48 -5.85 4.32
CA GLY A 150 -10.32 -4.98 4.24
C GLY A 150 -10.36 -3.81 5.23
N GLY A 151 -11.55 -3.34 5.62
CA GLY A 151 -11.74 -2.39 6.70
C GLY A 151 -11.36 -2.99 8.06
N ASN A 152 -11.75 -4.24 8.32
CA ASN A 152 -11.25 -5.03 9.44
C ASN A 152 -9.72 -5.18 9.39
N GLY A 153 -9.17 -5.52 8.22
CA GLY A 153 -7.72 -5.58 7.98
C GLY A 153 -7.02 -4.24 8.25
N THR A 154 -7.65 -3.12 7.91
CA THR A 154 -7.14 -1.77 8.20
C THR A 154 -6.98 -1.55 9.70
N TRP A 155 -7.98 -1.89 10.50
CA TRP A 155 -7.89 -1.83 11.95
C TRP A 155 -6.83 -2.80 12.51
N SER A 156 -6.79 -4.04 11.99
CA SER A 156 -5.83 -5.06 12.41
C SER A 156 -4.39 -4.62 12.16
N LEU A 157 -4.06 -4.24 10.92
CA LEU A 157 -2.69 -3.86 10.56
C LEU A 157 -2.25 -2.57 11.24
N ALA A 158 -3.14 -1.57 11.36
CA ALA A 158 -2.82 -0.34 12.07
C ALA A 158 -2.51 -0.59 13.55
N SER A 159 -3.28 -1.45 14.22
CA SER A 159 -3.04 -1.77 15.64
C SER A 159 -1.77 -2.61 15.87
N ARG A 160 -1.37 -3.44 14.90
CA ARG A 160 -0.16 -4.26 14.96
C ARG A 160 1.10 -3.51 14.56
N PHE A 161 0.97 -2.56 13.65
CA PHE A 161 2.09 -1.80 13.06
C PHE A 161 1.82 -0.28 13.09
N PRO A 162 1.56 0.32 14.28
CA PRO A 162 1.12 1.71 14.37
C PRO A 162 2.15 2.70 13.78
N ASP A 163 3.42 2.37 13.84
CA ASP A 163 4.51 3.22 13.34
C ASP A 163 4.72 3.14 11.81
N ARG A 164 3.87 2.40 11.10
CA ARG A 164 4.02 2.25 9.65
C ARG A 164 3.16 3.22 8.86
N PHE A 165 2.09 3.76 9.44
CA PHE A 165 1.07 4.50 8.71
C PHE A 165 1.02 5.97 9.10
N ALA A 166 0.95 6.84 8.11
CA ALA A 166 0.74 8.28 8.26
C ALA A 166 -0.73 8.61 8.53
N ALA A 167 -1.64 7.78 8.05
CA ALA A 167 -3.07 7.84 8.29
C ALA A 167 -3.73 6.51 7.91
N ILE A 168 -4.96 6.30 8.37
CA ILE A 168 -5.78 5.16 7.96
C ILE A 168 -7.19 5.58 7.55
N VAL A 169 -7.76 4.85 6.59
CA VAL A 169 -9.12 5.07 6.08
C VAL A 169 -9.88 3.74 6.04
N PRO A 170 -10.44 3.29 7.15
CA PRO A 170 -11.31 2.11 7.17
C PRO A 170 -12.70 2.45 6.63
N VAL A 171 -13.21 1.64 5.69
CA VAL A 171 -14.54 1.77 5.11
C VAL A 171 -15.38 0.56 5.49
N CYS A 172 -16.55 0.76 6.09
CA CYS A 172 -17.49 -0.27 6.58
C CYS A 172 -16.77 -1.46 7.27
N GLY A 173 -15.74 -1.15 8.05
CA GLY A 173 -14.94 -2.12 8.80
C GLY A 173 -15.60 -2.50 10.13
N PHE A 174 -15.11 -3.60 10.71
CA PHE A 174 -15.62 -4.14 11.99
C PHE A 174 -14.47 -4.55 12.92
N ILE A 175 -14.75 -4.60 14.21
CA ILE A 175 -13.79 -4.92 15.29
C ILE A 175 -14.14 -6.25 15.95
N PHE A 176 -15.44 -6.52 16.13
CA PHE A 176 -15.92 -7.75 16.76
C PHE A 176 -15.77 -8.98 15.86
N ARG A 177 -15.97 -10.16 16.49
CA ARG A 177 -16.13 -11.41 15.74
C ARG A 177 -17.26 -11.28 14.74
N PHE A 178 -16.97 -11.61 13.50
CA PHE A 178 -17.90 -11.52 12.39
C PHE A 178 -17.82 -12.79 11.52
N LYS A 179 -18.96 -13.29 11.09
CA LYS A 179 -19.02 -14.36 10.10
C LYS A 179 -19.48 -13.77 8.77
N GLY A 180 -18.61 -13.82 7.77
CA GLY A 180 -18.91 -13.30 6.44
C GLY A 180 -20.07 -14.04 5.78
N THR A 181 -21.12 -13.33 5.44
CA THR A 181 -22.34 -13.92 4.83
C THR A 181 -22.06 -14.50 3.45
N THR A 182 -21.16 -13.92 2.70
CA THR A 182 -20.81 -14.33 1.32
C THR A 182 -19.63 -15.30 1.28
N SER A 183 -18.60 -15.07 2.11
CA SER A 183 -17.38 -15.89 2.12
C SER A 183 -17.43 -17.07 3.08
N GLY A 184 -18.36 -17.05 4.05
CA GLY A 184 -18.40 -18.03 5.15
C GLY A 184 -17.21 -17.93 6.12
N VAL A 185 -16.25 -17.02 5.87
CA VAL A 185 -15.06 -16.82 6.70
C VAL A 185 -15.46 -16.26 8.05
N GLU A 186 -14.92 -16.83 9.11
CA GLU A 186 -15.04 -16.29 10.46
C GLU A 186 -13.85 -15.38 10.78
N TYR A 187 -14.17 -14.14 11.13
CA TYR A 187 -13.20 -13.14 11.57
C TYR A 187 -13.23 -13.08 13.10
N PRO A 188 -12.16 -13.45 13.79
CA PRO A 188 -12.07 -13.27 15.23
C PRO A 188 -12.08 -11.78 15.58
N ALA A 189 -12.43 -11.46 16.84
CA ALA A 189 -12.28 -10.11 17.34
C ALA A 189 -10.83 -9.66 17.27
N LEU A 190 -10.60 -8.36 17.00
CA LEU A 190 -9.26 -7.81 16.87
C LEU A 190 -8.56 -7.56 18.21
N ALA A 191 -9.31 -7.53 19.30
CA ALA A 191 -8.76 -7.40 20.64
C ALA A 191 -8.62 -8.79 21.30
N PRO A 192 -7.69 -8.97 22.25
CA PRO A 192 -7.62 -10.18 23.08
C PRO A 192 -8.94 -10.49 23.78
N GLY A 193 -9.20 -11.78 24.04
CA GLY A 193 -10.46 -12.23 24.64
C GLY A 193 -10.72 -11.71 26.07
N ASP A 194 -9.68 -11.25 26.75
CA ASP A 194 -9.72 -10.61 28.08
C ASP A 194 -9.89 -9.09 28.05
N ALA A 195 -9.90 -8.48 26.86
CA ALA A 195 -10.14 -7.06 26.71
C ALA A 195 -11.60 -6.74 27.06
N THR A 196 -11.80 -5.92 28.09
CA THR A 196 -13.13 -5.48 28.55
C THR A 196 -13.87 -4.63 27.52
N ASP A 197 -13.13 -3.86 26.72
CA ASP A 197 -13.63 -3.06 25.60
C ASP A 197 -12.67 -3.15 24.40
N PRO A 198 -13.04 -3.91 23.35
CA PRO A 198 -12.18 -4.07 22.18
C PRO A 198 -11.98 -2.79 21.37
N TYR A 199 -12.94 -1.87 21.38
CA TYR A 199 -12.79 -0.58 20.69
C TYR A 199 -11.78 0.31 21.40
N ALA A 200 -11.86 0.40 22.73
CA ALA A 200 -10.90 1.13 23.55
C ALA A 200 -9.48 0.55 23.41
N TYR A 201 -9.36 -0.79 23.34
CA TYR A 201 -8.09 -1.47 23.13
C TYR A 201 -7.43 -1.04 21.81
N ILE A 202 -8.18 -1.08 20.69
CA ILE A 202 -7.67 -0.67 19.39
C ILE A 202 -7.39 0.83 19.37
N ALA A 203 -8.32 1.68 19.86
CA ALA A 203 -8.18 3.13 19.87
C ALA A 203 -6.90 3.58 20.58
N LYS A 204 -6.57 2.97 21.73
CA LYS A 204 -5.36 3.28 22.49
C LYS A 204 -4.08 3.00 21.67
N ARG A 205 -4.06 1.90 20.90
CA ARG A 205 -2.88 1.49 20.10
C ARG A 205 -2.63 2.38 18.89
N ILE A 206 -3.68 2.99 18.33
CA ILE A 206 -3.60 3.80 17.12
C ILE A 206 -3.87 5.29 17.37
N SER A 207 -3.87 5.73 18.62
CA SER A 207 -4.24 7.10 19.00
C SER A 207 -3.41 8.20 18.34
N GLY A 208 -2.16 7.89 17.94
CA GLY A 208 -1.28 8.79 17.21
C GLY A 208 -1.50 8.86 15.69
N ILE A 209 -2.39 8.01 15.13
CA ILE A 209 -2.62 7.93 13.69
C ILE A 209 -3.90 8.73 13.34
N PRO A 210 -3.86 9.68 12.40
CA PRO A 210 -5.07 10.29 11.85
C PRO A 210 -5.98 9.26 11.19
N VAL A 211 -7.29 9.31 11.50
CA VAL A 211 -8.28 8.33 11.01
C VAL A 211 -9.45 9.04 10.35
N TRP A 212 -9.84 8.59 9.16
CA TRP A 212 -11.10 8.97 8.55
C TRP A 212 -11.93 7.75 8.21
N ILE A 213 -13.02 7.55 8.95
CA ILE A 213 -13.92 6.39 8.85
C ILE A 213 -15.06 6.71 7.89
N PHE A 214 -15.43 5.74 7.05
CA PHE A 214 -16.60 5.84 6.17
C PHE A 214 -17.52 4.65 6.36
N HIS A 215 -18.85 4.88 6.35
CA HIS A 215 -19.87 3.82 6.48
C HIS A 215 -21.17 4.23 5.84
N GLY A 216 -21.95 3.29 5.33
CA GLY A 216 -23.34 3.49 4.95
C GLY A 216 -24.24 3.32 6.19
N ASP A 217 -25.17 4.25 6.44
CA ASP A 217 -26.02 4.18 7.63
C ASP A 217 -27.12 3.12 7.54
N ALA A 218 -27.40 2.61 6.32
CA ALA A 218 -28.33 1.51 6.06
C ALA A 218 -27.62 0.15 5.82
N ASP A 219 -26.33 0.02 6.20
CA ASP A 219 -25.54 -1.21 6.02
C ASP A 219 -26.13 -2.39 6.81
N LYS A 220 -26.60 -3.41 6.06
CA LYS A 220 -27.21 -4.62 6.59
C LYS A 220 -26.21 -5.78 6.80
N THR A 221 -24.99 -5.62 6.31
CA THR A 221 -23.91 -6.63 6.39
C THR A 221 -23.03 -6.37 7.61
N VAL A 222 -22.50 -5.16 7.72
CA VAL A 222 -21.74 -4.67 8.86
C VAL A 222 -22.44 -3.42 9.37
N THR A 223 -23.01 -3.47 10.54
CA THR A 223 -23.79 -2.33 11.05
C THR A 223 -22.91 -1.10 11.25
N VAL A 224 -23.47 0.08 10.95
CA VAL A 224 -22.78 1.37 11.13
C VAL A 224 -22.31 1.60 12.56
N GLU A 225 -22.92 0.91 13.53
CA GLU A 225 -22.54 0.97 14.95
C GLU A 225 -21.09 0.55 15.20
N GLU A 226 -20.51 -0.32 14.37
CA GLU A 226 -19.08 -0.65 14.45
C GLU A 226 -18.21 0.60 14.27
N SER A 227 -18.52 1.40 13.27
CA SER A 227 -17.81 2.66 12.97
C SER A 227 -18.10 3.74 14.02
N ARG A 228 -19.33 3.85 14.48
CA ARG A 228 -19.71 4.82 15.54
C ARG A 228 -18.98 4.55 16.86
N LYS A 229 -18.96 3.28 17.30
CA LYS A 229 -18.24 2.86 18.51
C LYS A 229 -16.74 3.10 18.38
N MET A 230 -16.15 2.77 17.23
CA MET A 230 -14.73 2.99 17.01
C MET A 230 -14.38 4.48 16.98
N ALA A 231 -15.21 5.32 16.35
CA ALA A 231 -15.04 6.77 16.35
C ALA A 231 -15.16 7.36 17.77
N ALA A 232 -16.12 6.88 18.57
CA ALA A 232 -16.28 7.29 19.96
C ALA A 232 -15.06 6.91 20.80
N ALA A 233 -14.56 5.68 20.68
CA ALA A 233 -13.38 5.21 21.39
C ALA A 233 -12.11 6.01 21.01
N LEU A 234 -11.93 6.35 19.75
CA LEU A 234 -10.83 7.19 19.28
C LEU A 234 -10.93 8.61 19.82
N LYS A 235 -12.13 9.21 19.84
CA LYS A 235 -12.35 10.52 20.47
C LYS A 235 -12.04 10.50 21.95
N ALA A 236 -12.40 9.43 22.65
CA ALA A 236 -12.16 9.29 24.10
C ALA A 236 -10.67 9.27 24.47
N VAL A 237 -9.80 8.81 23.56
CA VAL A 237 -8.33 8.86 23.74
C VAL A 237 -7.68 10.09 23.11
N GLY A 238 -8.46 11.06 22.64
CA GLY A 238 -7.95 12.30 22.04
C GLY A 238 -7.34 12.14 20.64
N ALA A 239 -7.65 11.05 19.94
CA ALA A 239 -7.15 10.80 18.58
C ALA A 239 -7.79 11.76 17.56
N ASN A 240 -7.05 12.06 16.49
CA ASN A 240 -7.57 12.81 15.35
C ASN A 240 -8.44 11.88 14.48
N VAL A 241 -9.76 11.91 14.68
CA VAL A 241 -10.70 11.03 13.98
C VAL A 241 -11.84 11.82 13.35
N GLN A 242 -12.20 11.42 12.13
CA GLN A 242 -13.39 11.85 11.40
C GLN A 242 -14.25 10.62 11.09
N LEU A 243 -15.57 10.77 11.11
CA LEU A 243 -16.55 9.77 10.66
C LEU A 243 -17.48 10.43 9.65
N THR A 244 -17.61 9.80 8.48
CA THR A 244 -18.59 10.18 7.46
C THR A 244 -19.54 9.01 7.26
N GLU A 245 -20.82 9.24 7.51
CA GLU A 245 -21.89 8.30 7.21
C GLU A 245 -22.58 8.72 5.91
N PHE A 246 -22.91 7.75 5.06
CA PHE A 246 -23.63 7.99 3.82
C PHE A 246 -25.10 7.63 4.02
N PRO A 247 -26.03 8.61 4.00
CA PRO A 247 -27.46 8.36 4.23
C PRO A 247 -28.06 7.40 3.20
N GLY A 248 -28.75 6.37 3.66
CA GLY A 248 -29.44 5.38 2.84
C GLY A 248 -28.52 4.41 2.08
N VAL A 249 -27.20 4.51 2.24
CA VAL A 249 -26.26 3.61 1.60
C VAL A 249 -26.15 2.31 2.41
N ASP A 250 -26.35 1.17 1.74
CA ASP A 250 -26.11 -0.16 2.27
C ASP A 250 -24.58 -0.45 2.28
N HIS A 251 -24.17 -1.70 2.27
CA HIS A 251 -22.78 -2.12 2.48
C HIS A 251 -21.75 -1.52 1.53
N ASN A 252 -22.11 -1.14 0.28
CA ASN A 252 -21.19 -0.52 -0.67
C ASN A 252 -20.91 0.96 -0.36
N ALA A 253 -20.33 1.24 0.79
CA ALA A 253 -19.86 2.58 1.15
C ALA A 253 -18.52 2.96 0.51
N TRP A 254 -17.77 2.01 -0.06
CA TRP A 254 -16.45 2.28 -0.63
C TRP A 254 -16.49 3.01 -1.97
N ASP A 255 -17.51 2.78 -2.82
CA ASP A 255 -17.62 3.51 -4.08
C ASP A 255 -17.84 5.02 -3.84
N PRO A 256 -18.83 5.46 -3.04
CA PRO A 256 -18.96 6.88 -2.72
C PRO A 256 -17.80 7.45 -1.91
N ALA A 257 -17.15 6.65 -1.02
CA ALA A 257 -16.02 7.13 -0.25
C ALA A 257 -14.81 7.45 -1.15
N TYR A 258 -14.39 6.50 -1.98
CA TYR A 258 -13.22 6.70 -2.84
C TYR A 258 -13.47 7.65 -4.01
N ALA A 259 -14.72 7.92 -4.38
CA ALA A 259 -15.07 8.95 -5.37
C ALA A 259 -14.90 10.38 -4.83
N ARG A 260 -14.70 10.57 -3.52
CA ARG A 260 -14.56 11.92 -2.91
C ARG A 260 -13.18 12.50 -3.21
N VAL A 261 -13.17 13.66 -3.81
CA VAL A 261 -11.92 14.40 -4.10
C VAL A 261 -11.21 14.82 -2.81
N ASP A 262 -11.96 15.28 -1.81
CA ASP A 262 -11.43 15.71 -0.53
C ASP A 262 -10.79 14.56 0.27
N LEU A 263 -11.30 13.33 0.17
CA LEU A 263 -10.64 12.16 0.74
C LEU A 263 -9.29 11.90 0.08
N ILE A 264 -9.24 11.91 -1.26
CA ILE A 264 -7.98 11.70 -1.99
C ILE A 264 -6.97 12.76 -1.61
N GLU A 265 -7.36 14.05 -1.61
CA GLU A 265 -6.47 15.12 -1.17
C GLU A 265 -6.01 14.98 0.27
N TRP A 266 -6.92 14.57 1.17
CA TRP A 266 -6.59 14.33 2.56
C TRP A 266 -5.56 13.22 2.70
N MET A 267 -5.73 12.07 2.04
CA MET A 267 -4.76 10.98 2.04
C MET A 267 -3.38 11.42 1.54
N LEU A 268 -3.35 12.19 0.44
CA LEU A 268 -2.09 12.66 -0.17
C LEU A 268 -1.33 13.69 0.68
N LYS A 269 -2.01 14.39 1.59
CA LYS A 269 -1.39 15.37 2.51
C LYS A 269 -0.79 14.72 3.76
N GLN A 270 -1.14 13.47 4.06
CA GLN A 270 -0.70 12.83 5.31
C GLN A 270 0.79 12.52 5.31
N ARG A 271 1.40 12.79 6.45
CA ARG A 271 2.81 12.50 6.70
C ARG A 271 3.02 12.19 8.18
N ARG A 272 3.65 11.06 8.46
CA ARG A 272 4.06 10.69 9.80
C ARG A 272 5.21 11.60 10.26
N ARG A 273 5.14 12.06 11.50
CA ARG A 273 6.17 12.88 12.15
C ARG A 273 7.49 12.16 12.35
#